data_e433bce9fff47305c9d3f1d41d82158c
#
_entry.id   e433bce9fff47305c9d3f1d41d82158c
#
_cell.length_a   1.000
_cell.length_b   1.000
_cell.length_c   1.000
_cell.angle_alpha   90.00
_cell.angle_beta   90.00
_cell.angle_gamma   90.00
#
_symmetry.space_group_name_H-M   'P 1'
#
loop_
_entity.id
_entity.type
_entity.pdbx_description
1 polymer ?
#
loop_
_entity_poly.entity_id
_entity_poly.type
_entity_poly.pdbx_seq_one_letter_code
_entity_poly.pdbx_strand_id
1 'polypeptide(L)'
;NAIRQKMDDFAIKIVFTAHPTQFYPNAVQRIIHDLRDAIINDSVTQIDMLLQQLGKTPFVNKERPTPLDEAMSIIYYLRYVYYQSIGELYKKIKQIFGTSNFTPSPDIIQLGFWPGGDRDGNPFVTADITLKVAEELRISILKDYYGHLKIVRRRLSFLGVSDVLEKLSKQLYASIFQKDARISAGEIISQLDEAEKILVEQHNGLFRDILDDYRDRVKIFGTHFATLDIRQDSRIHQKVMDDIFSKVSGNSADSKTADEKINYLLDSDAVLNPDDFEDEMTCETLRSIYNIKTIQENNGERGM
;
A
#
# COMPACT_ATOMS: atom_id res chain seq x y z
N ASN A 1 6.08 32.46 5.38
CA ASN A 1 4.67 32.00 5.46
C ASN A 1 4.14 31.46 4.12
N ALA A 2 4.34 32.14 2.96
CA ALA A 2 3.81 31.71 1.65
C ALA A 2 4.38 30.34 1.17
N ILE A 3 5.66 30.08 1.40
CA ILE A 3 6.30 28.79 1.02
C ILE A 3 5.70 27.64 1.88
N ARG A 4 5.51 27.85 3.17
CA ARG A 4 4.91 26.85 4.07
C ARG A 4 3.53 26.47 3.60
N GLN A 5 2.66 27.45 3.38
CA GLN A 5 1.30 27.22 2.90
C GLN A 5 1.28 26.47 1.56
N LYS A 6 2.18 26.84 0.62
CA LYS A 6 2.30 26.10 -0.65
C LYS A 6 2.79 24.66 -0.47
N MET A 7 3.61 24.38 0.53
CA MET A 7 4.08 23.01 0.80
C MET A 7 3.03 22.17 1.53
N ASP A 8 2.18 22.78 2.33
CA ASP A 8 1.07 22.08 3.00
C ASP A 8 -0.04 21.71 1.99
N ASP A 9 -0.22 22.56 0.95
CA ASP A 9 -1.22 22.36 -0.11
C ASP A 9 -0.67 21.51 -1.29
N PHE A 10 0.64 21.22 -1.32
CA PHE A 10 1.29 20.53 -2.43
C PHE A 10 1.49 19.05 -2.13
N ALA A 11 0.95 18.20 -2.99
CA ALA A 11 1.21 16.77 -2.97
C ALA A 11 1.48 16.24 -4.38
N ILE A 12 2.40 15.27 -4.49
CA ILE A 12 2.63 14.51 -5.72
C ILE A 12 2.13 13.09 -5.47
N LYS A 13 1.12 12.66 -6.24
CA LYS A 13 0.65 11.27 -6.24
C LYS A 13 1.31 10.51 -7.40
N ILE A 14 2.15 9.54 -7.09
CA ILE A 14 2.74 8.62 -8.07
C ILE A 14 1.80 7.42 -8.18
N VAL A 15 1.21 7.21 -9.36
CA VAL A 15 0.24 6.13 -9.58
C VAL A 15 0.89 5.00 -10.36
N PHE A 16 0.84 3.80 -9.79
CA PHE A 16 1.31 2.57 -10.42
C PHE A 16 0.19 1.93 -11.23
N THR A 17 0.45 1.69 -12.50
CA THR A 17 -0.48 1.05 -13.43
C THR A 17 0.12 -0.25 -13.96
N ALA A 18 -0.71 -1.23 -14.31
CA ALA A 18 -0.24 -2.46 -14.92
C ALA A 18 -0.11 -2.32 -16.43
N HIS A 19 1.03 -2.77 -16.97
CA HIS A 19 1.22 -2.99 -18.41
C HIS A 19 1.72 -4.42 -18.63
N PRO A 20 0.84 -5.40 -18.89
CA PRO A 20 1.18 -6.82 -18.92
C PRO A 20 2.30 -7.20 -19.89
N THR A 21 2.53 -6.40 -20.92
CA THR A 21 3.54 -6.65 -21.95
C THR A 21 4.97 -6.28 -21.54
N GLN A 22 5.16 -5.64 -20.38
CA GLN A 22 6.46 -5.11 -19.95
C GLN A 22 7.06 -5.85 -18.75
N PHE A 23 6.40 -6.87 -18.21
CA PHE A 23 6.90 -7.59 -17.05
C PHE A 23 7.76 -8.79 -17.45
N TYR A 24 9.02 -8.74 -17.02
CA TYR A 24 9.85 -9.93 -17.00
C TYR A 24 9.32 -10.94 -15.97
N PRO A 25 9.45 -12.25 -16.23
CA PRO A 25 9.19 -13.26 -15.20
C PRO A 25 9.94 -12.97 -13.91
N ASN A 26 9.34 -13.29 -12.77
CA ASN A 26 9.95 -13.06 -11.44
C ASN A 26 11.37 -13.65 -11.33
N ALA A 27 11.63 -14.76 -12.00
CA ALA A 27 12.99 -15.37 -12.04
C ALA A 27 13.99 -14.43 -12.70
N VAL A 28 13.64 -13.81 -13.84
CA VAL A 28 14.49 -12.84 -14.55
C VAL A 28 14.72 -11.59 -13.69
N GLN A 29 13.67 -11.06 -13.06
CA GLN A 29 13.79 -9.88 -12.18
C GLN A 29 14.76 -10.12 -11.02
N ARG A 30 14.71 -11.30 -10.38
CA ARG A 30 15.62 -11.66 -9.30
C ARG A 30 17.07 -11.73 -9.77
N ILE A 31 17.31 -12.36 -10.91
CA ILE A 31 18.67 -12.45 -11.49
C ILE A 31 19.21 -11.05 -11.82
N ILE A 32 18.39 -10.16 -12.38
CA ILE A 32 18.80 -8.77 -12.66
C ILE A 32 19.14 -8.02 -11.36
N HIS A 33 18.38 -8.25 -10.30
CA HIS A 33 18.65 -7.64 -9.00
C HIS A 33 19.99 -8.14 -8.42
N ASP A 34 20.20 -9.46 -8.40
CA ASP A 34 21.43 -10.07 -7.90
C ASP A 34 22.64 -9.64 -8.75
N LEU A 35 22.45 -9.51 -10.07
CA LEU A 35 23.48 -9.02 -10.98
C LEU A 35 23.87 -7.57 -10.67
N ARG A 36 22.93 -6.69 -10.37
CA ARG A 36 23.19 -5.33 -9.92
C ARG A 36 24.10 -5.33 -8.69
N ASP A 37 23.75 -6.13 -7.70
CA ASP A 37 24.50 -6.21 -6.44
C ASP A 37 25.91 -6.79 -6.67
N ALA A 38 26.03 -7.80 -7.53
CA ALA A 38 27.32 -8.36 -7.92
C ALA A 38 28.21 -7.32 -8.64
N ILE A 39 27.62 -6.46 -9.49
CA ILE A 39 28.33 -5.37 -10.17
C ILE A 39 28.80 -4.31 -9.15
N ILE A 40 27.94 -3.90 -8.23
CA ILE A 40 28.30 -2.93 -7.18
C ILE A 40 29.45 -3.43 -6.31
N ASN A 41 29.52 -4.75 -6.07
CA ASN A 41 30.55 -5.38 -5.25
C ASN A 41 31.76 -5.87 -6.07
N ASP A 42 31.88 -5.53 -7.35
CA ASP A 42 32.95 -5.94 -8.27
C ASP A 42 33.22 -7.45 -8.27
N SER A 43 32.19 -8.27 -8.07
CA SER A 43 32.33 -9.72 -8.00
C SER A 43 32.25 -10.36 -9.39
N VAL A 44 33.35 -10.36 -10.13
CA VAL A 44 33.42 -10.88 -11.51
C VAL A 44 32.90 -12.32 -11.65
N THR A 45 33.23 -13.19 -10.71
CA THR A 45 32.77 -14.59 -10.73
C THR A 45 31.24 -14.69 -10.59
N GLN A 46 30.63 -13.88 -9.71
CA GLN A 46 29.17 -13.85 -9.56
C GLN A 46 28.50 -13.26 -10.79
N ILE A 47 29.07 -12.19 -11.36
CA ILE A 47 28.58 -11.58 -12.59
C ILE A 47 28.52 -12.61 -13.71
N ASP A 48 29.62 -13.38 -13.94
CA ASP A 48 29.65 -14.41 -14.98
C ASP A 48 28.58 -15.50 -14.75
N MET A 49 28.47 -16.02 -13.52
CA MET A 49 27.44 -17.03 -13.18
C MET A 49 26.02 -16.51 -13.40
N LEU A 50 25.73 -15.27 -12.98
CA LEU A 50 24.39 -14.67 -13.12
C LEU A 50 24.05 -14.37 -14.58
N LEU A 51 25.01 -13.95 -15.40
CA LEU A 51 24.83 -13.77 -16.84
C LEU A 51 24.53 -15.11 -17.53
N GLN A 52 25.25 -16.16 -17.17
CA GLN A 52 24.96 -17.53 -17.68
C GLN A 52 23.57 -18.02 -17.24
N GLN A 53 23.17 -17.77 -15.99
CA GLN A 53 21.84 -18.10 -15.50
C GLN A 53 20.77 -17.31 -16.27
N LEU A 54 20.98 -16.00 -16.48
CA LEU A 54 20.09 -15.14 -17.22
C LEU A 54 19.89 -15.63 -18.65
N GLY A 55 20.98 -16.00 -19.35
CA GLY A 55 20.91 -16.53 -20.72
C GLY A 55 20.19 -17.88 -20.84
N LYS A 56 20.02 -18.62 -19.74
CA LYS A 56 19.29 -19.91 -19.69
C LYS A 56 17.88 -19.76 -19.10
N THR A 57 17.49 -18.58 -18.65
CA THR A 57 16.17 -18.32 -18.04
C THR A 57 15.22 -17.75 -19.09
N PRO A 58 14.00 -18.29 -19.24
CA PRO A 58 13.02 -17.75 -20.17
C PRO A 58 12.64 -16.31 -19.85
N PHE A 59 12.68 -15.42 -20.84
CA PHE A 59 12.34 -14.00 -20.71
C PHE A 59 10.85 -13.69 -20.89
N VAL A 60 10.08 -14.68 -21.35
CA VAL A 60 8.67 -14.52 -21.65
C VAL A 60 7.87 -15.48 -20.78
N ASN A 61 6.81 -14.98 -20.16
CA ASN A 61 5.85 -15.83 -19.47
C ASN A 61 5.10 -16.68 -20.52
N LYS A 62 4.97 -17.97 -20.28
CA LYS A 62 4.20 -18.87 -21.16
C LYS A 62 2.69 -18.63 -21.04
N GLU A 63 2.25 -18.15 -19.89
CA GLU A 63 0.86 -17.85 -19.59
C GLU A 63 0.67 -16.34 -19.40
N ARG A 64 -0.52 -15.85 -19.74
CA ARG A 64 -0.86 -14.44 -19.50
C ARG A 64 -0.92 -14.20 -17.99
N PRO A 65 -0.23 -13.17 -17.48
CA PRO A 65 -0.27 -12.87 -16.04
C PRO A 65 -1.70 -12.53 -15.58
N THR A 66 -2.05 -13.00 -14.40
CA THR A 66 -3.30 -12.63 -13.73
C THR A 66 -3.18 -11.21 -13.13
N PRO A 67 -4.30 -10.53 -12.82
CA PRO A 67 -4.24 -9.24 -12.12
C PRO A 67 -3.46 -9.28 -10.81
N LEU A 68 -3.48 -10.41 -10.11
CA LEU A 68 -2.66 -10.62 -8.90
C LEU A 68 -1.16 -10.70 -9.22
N ASP A 69 -0.78 -11.40 -10.29
CA ASP A 69 0.63 -11.49 -10.72
C ASP A 69 1.17 -10.11 -11.12
N GLU A 70 0.35 -9.31 -11.81
CA GLU A 70 0.66 -7.93 -12.16
C GLU A 70 0.88 -7.07 -10.90
N ALA A 71 -0.04 -7.16 -9.94
CA ALA A 71 0.09 -6.46 -8.66
C ALA A 71 1.37 -6.87 -7.92
N MET A 72 1.66 -8.17 -7.82
CA MET A 72 2.87 -8.68 -7.16
C MET A 72 4.16 -8.20 -7.82
N SER A 73 4.16 -8.08 -9.15
CA SER A 73 5.30 -7.56 -9.91
C SER A 73 5.59 -6.09 -9.57
N ILE A 74 4.56 -5.28 -9.37
CA ILE A 74 4.72 -3.87 -8.99
C ILE A 74 5.05 -3.72 -7.51
N ILE A 75 4.44 -4.53 -6.64
CA ILE A 75 4.79 -4.60 -5.21
C ILE A 75 6.27 -4.90 -5.01
N TYR A 76 6.88 -5.72 -5.87
CA TYR A 76 8.32 -5.92 -5.87
C TYR A 76 9.08 -4.59 -5.97
N TYR A 77 8.72 -3.70 -6.93
CA TYR A 77 9.38 -2.40 -7.06
C TYR A 77 9.07 -1.46 -5.89
N LEU A 78 7.85 -1.50 -5.35
CA LEU A 78 7.50 -0.74 -4.13
C LEU A 78 8.48 -1.07 -3.00
N ARG A 79 8.77 -2.35 -2.78
CA ARG A 79 9.65 -2.83 -1.72
C ARG A 79 11.12 -2.51 -1.97
N TYR A 80 11.63 -2.87 -3.15
CA TYR A 80 13.07 -2.85 -3.40
C TYR A 80 13.59 -1.51 -3.95
N VAL A 81 12.70 -0.64 -4.40
CA VAL A 81 13.08 0.67 -4.95
C VAL A 81 12.41 1.81 -4.18
N TYR A 82 11.08 1.86 -4.19
CA TYR A 82 10.35 3.04 -3.72
C TYR A 82 10.40 3.23 -2.21
N TYR A 83 10.37 2.17 -1.41
CA TYR A 83 10.49 2.26 0.06
C TYR A 83 11.76 3.01 0.48
N GLN A 84 12.88 2.70 -0.15
CA GLN A 84 14.14 3.36 0.17
C GLN A 84 14.21 4.76 -0.44
N SER A 85 13.92 4.88 -1.74
CA SER A 85 14.10 6.15 -2.49
C SER A 85 13.17 7.26 -1.98
N ILE A 86 11.92 6.94 -1.62
CA ILE A 86 10.97 7.92 -1.09
C ILE A 86 11.37 8.35 0.32
N GLY A 87 11.80 7.42 1.18
CA GLY A 87 12.29 7.77 2.50
C GLY A 87 13.49 8.72 2.43
N GLU A 88 14.46 8.45 1.55
CA GLU A 88 15.60 9.32 1.33
C GLU A 88 15.21 10.67 0.73
N LEU A 89 14.29 10.69 -0.21
CA LEU A 89 13.77 11.93 -0.80
C LEU A 89 13.10 12.79 0.26
N TYR A 90 12.23 12.21 1.08
CA TYR A 90 11.56 12.94 2.16
C TYR A 90 12.56 13.47 3.19
N LYS A 91 13.57 12.68 3.54
CA LYS A 91 14.68 13.13 4.41
C LYS A 91 15.37 14.37 3.84
N LYS A 92 15.65 14.41 2.53
CA LYS A 92 16.22 15.57 1.85
C LYS A 92 15.27 16.78 1.85
N ILE A 93 13.97 16.55 1.62
CA ILE A 93 12.95 17.61 1.70
C ILE A 93 12.94 18.22 3.11
N LYS A 94 12.97 17.40 4.16
CA LYS A 94 13.07 17.88 5.57
C LYS A 94 14.35 18.67 5.81
N GLN A 95 15.48 18.26 5.26
CA GLN A 95 16.75 18.98 5.42
C GLN A 95 16.75 20.35 4.72
N ILE A 96 16.10 20.47 3.57
CA ILE A 96 16.08 21.72 2.80
C ILE A 96 15.03 22.70 3.35
N PHE A 97 13.85 22.23 3.64
CA PHE A 97 12.68 23.07 3.97
C PHE A 97 12.31 23.03 5.46
N GLY A 98 12.78 22.02 6.19
CA GLY A 98 12.53 21.89 7.63
C GLY A 98 13.21 23.00 8.40
N THR A 99 12.51 23.50 9.41
CA THR A 99 13.04 24.46 10.40
C THR A 99 12.63 24.01 11.78
N SER A 100 13.17 24.64 12.85
CA SER A 100 12.77 24.35 14.23
C SER A 100 11.25 24.44 14.46
N ASN A 101 10.53 25.20 13.63
CA ASN A 101 9.10 25.47 13.77
C ASN A 101 8.26 24.94 12.60
N PHE A 102 8.84 24.16 11.68
CA PHE A 102 8.13 23.62 10.51
C PHE A 102 8.75 22.31 10.05
N THR A 103 7.93 21.29 9.93
CA THR A 103 8.28 20.03 9.30
C THR A 103 7.33 19.81 8.11
N PRO A 104 7.85 19.61 6.88
CA PRO A 104 7.01 19.28 5.73
C PRO A 104 6.11 18.07 6.01
N SER A 105 4.87 18.11 5.51
CA SER A 105 3.95 16.98 5.66
C SER A 105 4.50 15.72 4.97
N PRO A 106 4.41 14.54 5.57
CA PRO A 106 4.69 13.29 4.88
C PRO A 106 3.81 13.07 3.66
N ASP A 107 2.64 13.69 3.62
CA ASP A 107 1.65 13.60 2.54
C ASP A 107 2.08 14.31 1.25
N ILE A 108 3.21 15.02 1.27
CA ILE A 108 3.80 15.63 0.06
C ILE A 108 4.10 14.57 -1.02
N ILE A 109 4.31 13.32 -0.63
CA ILE A 109 4.50 12.21 -1.55
C ILE A 109 3.46 11.13 -1.23
N GLN A 110 2.60 10.86 -2.19
CA GLN A 110 1.56 9.84 -2.09
C GLN A 110 1.75 8.79 -3.17
N LEU A 111 1.38 7.54 -2.87
CA LEU A 111 1.42 6.43 -3.81
C LEU A 111 0.01 5.93 -4.08
N GLY A 112 -0.37 5.86 -5.36
CA GLY A 112 -1.59 5.23 -5.83
C GLY A 112 -1.29 3.90 -6.52
N PHE A 113 -2.21 2.95 -6.43
CA PHE A 113 -2.04 1.61 -6.95
C PHE A 113 -3.29 1.16 -7.69
N TRP A 114 -3.19 0.85 -8.98
CA TRP A 114 -4.32 0.43 -9.81
C TRP A 114 -4.45 -1.08 -9.98
N PRO A 115 -3.36 -1.87 -10.05
CA PRO A 115 -3.46 -3.32 -10.27
C PRO A 115 -4.29 -3.98 -9.16
N GLY A 116 -5.28 -4.77 -9.56
CA GLY A 116 -6.23 -5.38 -8.63
C GLY A 116 -7.38 -4.47 -8.15
N GLY A 117 -7.36 -3.16 -8.50
CA GLY A 117 -8.45 -2.22 -8.23
C GLY A 117 -9.09 -1.66 -9.51
N ASP A 118 -8.36 -1.68 -10.63
CA ASP A 118 -8.85 -1.19 -11.92
C ASP A 118 -9.67 -2.27 -12.64
N ARG A 119 -11.00 -2.14 -12.55
CA ARG A 119 -11.98 -3.05 -13.13
C ARG A 119 -12.43 -2.61 -14.54
N ASP A 120 -12.01 -1.41 -14.98
CA ASP A 120 -12.42 -0.87 -16.27
C ASP A 120 -11.85 -1.71 -17.43
N GLY A 121 -12.74 -2.42 -18.12
CA GLY A 121 -12.39 -3.32 -19.21
C GLY A 121 -11.65 -4.62 -18.83
N ASN A 122 -11.47 -4.91 -17.53
CA ASN A 122 -10.81 -6.13 -17.06
C ASN A 122 -11.73 -7.00 -16.16
N PRO A 123 -12.44 -7.99 -16.73
CA PRO A 123 -13.38 -8.83 -15.97
C PRO A 123 -12.68 -9.75 -14.93
N PHE A 124 -11.36 -9.90 -15.00
CA PHE A 124 -10.60 -10.72 -14.06
C PHE A 124 -10.25 -10.00 -12.77
N VAL A 125 -10.50 -8.69 -12.67
CA VAL A 125 -10.36 -7.93 -11.42
C VAL A 125 -11.66 -8.06 -10.63
N THR A 126 -11.75 -9.15 -9.85
CA THR A 126 -12.89 -9.42 -8.96
C THR A 126 -12.71 -8.77 -7.58
N ALA A 127 -13.79 -8.72 -6.80
CA ALA A 127 -13.77 -8.25 -5.41
C ALA A 127 -12.76 -9.02 -4.55
N ASP A 128 -12.64 -10.34 -4.75
CA ASP A 128 -11.68 -11.19 -4.06
C ASP A 128 -10.23 -10.86 -4.43
N ILE A 129 -9.96 -10.56 -5.70
CA ILE A 129 -8.63 -10.14 -6.14
C ILE A 129 -8.25 -8.81 -5.51
N THR A 130 -9.20 -7.87 -5.43
CA THR A 130 -8.99 -6.58 -4.77
C THR A 130 -8.59 -6.75 -3.30
N LEU A 131 -9.30 -7.60 -2.55
CA LEU A 131 -8.93 -7.91 -1.16
C LEU A 131 -7.54 -8.54 -1.04
N LYS A 132 -7.22 -9.50 -1.90
CA LYS A 132 -5.90 -10.16 -1.90
C LYS A 132 -4.79 -9.16 -2.18
N VAL A 133 -4.96 -8.27 -3.16
CA VAL A 133 -3.96 -7.25 -3.48
C VAL A 133 -3.78 -6.26 -2.32
N ALA A 134 -4.87 -5.81 -1.69
CA ALA A 134 -4.79 -4.95 -0.51
C ALA A 134 -4.01 -5.61 0.64
N GLU A 135 -4.26 -6.91 0.90
CA GLU A 135 -3.54 -7.67 1.92
C GLU A 135 -2.05 -7.86 1.56
N GLU A 136 -1.72 -8.10 0.30
CA GLU A 136 -0.33 -8.21 -0.15
C GLU A 136 0.43 -6.89 -0.03
N LEU A 137 -0.20 -5.76 -0.31
CA LEU A 137 0.36 -4.43 -0.07
C LEU A 137 0.67 -4.24 1.42
N ARG A 138 -0.29 -4.57 2.30
CA ARG A 138 -0.13 -4.49 3.75
C ARG A 138 1.00 -5.38 4.27
N ILE A 139 0.98 -6.65 3.91
CA ILE A 139 2.02 -7.61 4.33
C ILE A 139 3.40 -7.16 3.84
N SER A 140 3.47 -6.61 2.64
CA SER A 140 4.73 -6.17 2.04
C SER A 140 5.35 -5.01 2.80
N ILE A 141 4.59 -3.97 3.13
CA ILE A 141 5.12 -2.85 3.92
C ILE A 141 5.50 -3.27 5.34
N LEU A 142 4.71 -4.14 5.98
CA LEU A 142 5.05 -4.65 7.30
C LEU A 142 6.34 -5.48 7.30
N LYS A 143 6.59 -6.25 6.24
CA LYS A 143 7.89 -6.97 6.05
C LYS A 143 9.06 -5.98 5.93
N ASP A 144 8.86 -4.87 5.22
CA ASP A 144 9.90 -3.85 5.08
C ASP A 144 10.13 -3.11 6.40
N TYR A 145 9.08 -2.78 7.15
CA TYR A 145 9.20 -2.25 8.51
C TYR A 145 9.93 -3.21 9.44
N TYR A 146 9.58 -4.49 9.42
CA TYR A 146 10.23 -5.49 10.25
C TYR A 146 11.73 -5.63 9.91
N GLY A 147 12.06 -5.64 8.61
CA GLY A 147 13.44 -5.67 8.14
C GLY A 147 14.25 -4.42 8.56
N HIS A 148 13.66 -3.23 8.40
CA HIS A 148 14.27 -1.96 8.79
C HIS A 148 14.41 -1.87 10.32
N LEU A 149 13.41 -2.28 11.09
CA LEU A 149 13.47 -2.30 12.56
C LEU A 149 14.63 -3.15 13.09
N LYS A 150 15.03 -4.23 12.42
CA LYS A 150 16.24 -5.00 12.78
C LYS A 150 17.49 -4.13 12.73
N ILE A 151 17.61 -3.25 11.74
CA ILE A 151 18.74 -2.33 11.60
C ILE A 151 18.71 -1.28 12.71
N VAL A 152 17.52 -0.71 12.98
CA VAL A 152 17.29 0.26 14.05
C VAL A 152 17.68 -0.34 15.40
N ARG A 153 17.20 -1.55 15.72
CA ARG A 153 17.51 -2.26 16.99
C ARG A 153 18.99 -2.53 17.21
N ARG A 154 19.75 -2.78 16.14
CA ARG A 154 21.21 -2.96 16.25
C ARG A 154 21.94 -1.71 16.70
N ARG A 155 21.39 -0.53 16.43
CA ARG A 155 21.95 0.76 16.83
C ARG A 155 21.40 1.23 18.18
N LEU A 156 20.12 0.99 18.42
CA LEU A 156 19.39 1.42 19.60
C LEU A 156 19.27 0.29 20.65
N SER A 157 20.41 -0.26 21.06
CA SER A 157 20.49 -1.34 22.08
C SER A 157 20.48 -0.82 23.52
N PHE A 158 20.00 0.41 23.74
CA PHE A 158 20.00 1.07 25.05
C PHE A 158 18.93 0.49 25.97
N LEU A 159 19.20 0.54 27.27
CA LEU A 159 18.28 0.07 28.32
C LEU A 159 16.93 0.80 28.21
N GLY A 160 15.85 0.06 28.28
CA GLY A 160 14.48 0.58 28.12
C GLY A 160 14.07 0.78 26.65
N VAL A 161 14.94 1.35 25.80
CA VAL A 161 14.67 1.53 24.36
C VAL A 161 14.60 0.18 23.65
N SER A 162 15.54 -0.74 23.95
CA SER A 162 15.57 -2.07 23.38
C SER A 162 14.30 -2.87 23.64
N ASP A 163 13.72 -2.71 24.85
CA ASP A 163 12.52 -3.45 25.26
C ASP A 163 11.29 -3.01 24.45
N VAL A 164 11.13 -1.70 24.26
CA VAL A 164 10.04 -1.13 23.44
C VAL A 164 10.17 -1.58 21.98
N LEU A 165 11.38 -1.50 21.40
CA LEU A 165 11.63 -1.91 20.03
C LEU A 165 11.51 -3.44 19.85
N GLU A 166 11.79 -4.24 20.87
CA GLU A 166 11.55 -5.68 20.83
C GLU A 166 10.06 -6.01 20.85
N LYS A 167 9.27 -5.32 21.67
CA LYS A 167 7.81 -5.44 21.69
C LYS A 167 7.23 -5.12 20.32
N LEU A 168 7.65 -4.00 19.73
CA LEU A 168 7.23 -3.61 18.35
C LEU A 168 7.60 -4.69 17.32
N SER A 169 8.82 -5.23 17.42
CA SER A 169 9.28 -6.31 16.53
C SER A 169 8.41 -7.57 16.59
N LYS A 170 7.98 -7.97 17.80
CA LYS A 170 7.08 -9.10 18.02
C LYS A 170 5.69 -8.84 17.44
N GLN A 171 5.17 -7.64 17.59
CA GLN A 171 3.86 -7.24 17.04
C GLN A 171 3.88 -7.18 15.51
N LEU A 172 4.93 -6.62 14.90
CA LEU A 172 5.10 -6.62 13.45
C LEU A 172 5.17 -8.07 12.92
N TYR A 173 5.97 -8.93 13.58
CA TYR A 173 6.05 -10.34 13.20
C TYR A 173 4.69 -11.03 13.29
N ALA A 174 3.97 -10.84 14.38
CA ALA A 174 2.62 -11.40 14.52
C ALA A 174 1.67 -10.92 13.42
N SER A 175 1.67 -9.60 13.12
CA SER A 175 0.81 -9.02 12.07
C SER A 175 1.16 -9.47 10.65
N ILE A 176 2.38 -9.97 10.41
CA ILE A 176 2.78 -10.53 9.11
C ILE A 176 2.33 -11.99 8.97
N PHE A 177 2.45 -12.80 10.04
CA PHE A 177 2.35 -14.25 9.95
C PHE A 177 1.14 -14.87 10.65
N GLN A 178 0.41 -14.11 11.47
CA GLN A 178 -0.79 -14.56 12.17
C GLN A 178 -2.03 -13.87 11.61
N LYS A 179 -3.03 -14.65 11.22
CA LYS A 179 -4.22 -14.18 10.49
C LYS A 179 -5.00 -13.08 11.22
N ASP A 180 -5.09 -13.17 12.54
CA ASP A 180 -5.93 -12.29 13.36
C ASP A 180 -5.14 -11.16 14.04
N ALA A 181 -3.81 -11.16 13.90
CA ALA A 181 -2.97 -10.10 14.46
C ALA A 181 -2.94 -8.89 13.52
N ARG A 182 -3.21 -7.72 14.06
CA ARG A 182 -3.14 -6.45 13.33
C ARG A 182 -2.33 -5.45 14.14
N ILE A 183 -1.65 -4.56 13.44
CA ILE A 183 -1.00 -3.38 13.99
C ILE A 183 -1.27 -2.21 13.07
N SER A 184 -1.68 -1.09 13.62
CA SER A 184 -1.91 0.16 12.90
C SER A 184 -0.63 1.01 12.82
N ALA A 185 -0.59 1.94 11.86
CA ALA A 185 0.49 2.92 11.78
C ALA A 185 0.57 3.78 13.05
N GLY A 186 -0.57 4.11 13.65
CA GLY A 186 -0.64 4.86 14.91
C GLY A 186 0.00 4.12 16.07
N GLU A 187 -0.23 2.82 16.20
CA GLU A 187 0.39 1.99 17.25
C GLU A 187 1.91 1.87 17.05
N ILE A 188 2.37 1.75 15.80
CA ILE A 188 3.81 1.75 15.49
C ILE A 188 4.42 3.09 15.91
N ILE A 189 3.82 4.21 15.49
CA ILE A 189 4.31 5.57 15.83
C ILE A 189 4.32 5.78 17.33
N SER A 190 3.26 5.39 18.04
CA SER A 190 3.19 5.54 19.50
C SER A 190 4.33 4.83 20.23
N GLN A 191 4.71 3.62 19.79
CA GLN A 191 5.85 2.90 20.37
C GLN A 191 7.20 3.53 20.00
N LEU A 192 7.31 4.11 18.79
CA LEU A 192 8.51 4.86 18.41
C LEU A 192 8.65 6.15 19.23
N ASP A 193 7.54 6.82 19.55
CA ASP A 193 7.53 8.01 20.41
C ASP A 193 7.90 7.66 21.86
N GLU A 194 7.44 6.51 22.38
CA GLU A 194 7.86 5.97 23.68
C GLU A 194 9.37 5.70 23.69
N ALA A 195 9.89 5.03 22.67
CA ALA A 195 11.31 4.76 22.53
C ALA A 195 12.14 6.05 22.46
N GLU A 196 11.67 7.06 21.70
CA GLU A 196 12.32 8.37 21.59
C GLU A 196 12.38 9.10 22.95
N LYS A 197 11.28 9.09 23.68
CA LYS A 197 11.24 9.71 25.01
C LYS A 197 12.32 9.14 25.93
N ILE A 198 12.43 7.81 26.03
CA ILE A 198 13.47 7.15 26.83
C ILE A 198 14.86 7.51 26.28
N LEU A 199 15.03 7.51 24.97
CA LEU A 199 16.30 7.83 24.31
C LEU A 199 16.78 9.25 24.64
N VAL A 200 15.89 10.23 24.63
CA VAL A 200 16.22 11.63 24.94
C VAL A 200 16.48 11.82 26.44
N GLU A 201 15.61 11.29 27.30
CA GLU A 201 15.68 11.52 28.75
C GLU A 201 16.85 10.77 29.40
N GLN A 202 17.19 9.56 28.91
CA GLN A 202 18.16 8.69 29.59
C GLN A 202 19.46 8.46 28.80
N HIS A 203 19.46 8.72 27.50
CA HIS A 203 20.58 8.39 26.60
C HIS A 203 21.03 9.57 25.73
N ASN A 204 20.73 10.81 26.12
CA ASN A 204 21.12 12.06 25.46
C ASN A 204 20.72 12.12 23.95
N GLY A 205 19.67 11.40 23.54
CA GLY A 205 19.19 11.38 22.17
C GLY A 205 20.15 10.76 21.14
N LEU A 206 21.09 9.91 21.58
CA LEU A 206 22.06 9.28 20.68
C LEU A 206 21.37 8.42 19.63
N PHE A 207 21.70 8.63 18.33
CA PHE A 207 21.06 7.99 17.17
C PHE A 207 19.56 8.27 17.00
N ARG A 208 19.06 9.39 17.51
CA ARG A 208 17.67 9.80 17.34
C ARG A 208 17.28 9.91 15.86
N ASP A 209 18.19 10.35 15.01
CA ASP A 209 17.99 10.49 13.56
C ASP A 209 17.58 9.17 12.87
N ILE A 210 18.07 8.02 13.36
CA ILE A 210 17.70 6.69 12.83
C ILE A 210 16.24 6.36 13.19
N LEU A 211 15.81 6.71 14.40
CA LEU A 211 14.44 6.51 14.86
C LEU A 211 13.47 7.43 14.11
N ASP A 212 13.88 8.69 13.88
CA ASP A 212 13.12 9.67 13.13
C ASP A 212 12.94 9.25 11.66
N ASP A 213 13.99 8.74 11.00
CA ASP A 213 13.90 8.21 9.63
C ASP A 213 12.90 7.04 9.53
N TYR A 214 12.94 6.13 10.51
CA TYR A 214 12.00 5.02 10.55
C TYR A 214 10.55 5.49 10.76
N ARG A 215 10.33 6.43 11.69
CA ARG A 215 9.01 7.05 11.96
C ARG A 215 8.46 7.77 10.72
N ASP A 216 9.30 8.52 10.00
CA ASP A 216 8.90 9.22 8.79
C ASP A 216 8.40 8.25 7.71
N ARG A 217 9.07 7.10 7.53
CA ARG A 217 8.61 6.05 6.60
C ARG A 217 7.26 5.50 7.01
N VAL A 218 7.02 5.27 8.32
CA VAL A 218 5.70 4.82 8.80
C VAL A 218 4.63 5.87 8.53
N LYS A 219 4.93 7.15 8.67
CA LYS A 219 4.00 8.24 8.35
C LYS A 219 3.68 8.32 6.85
N ILE A 220 4.66 8.10 5.97
CA ILE A 220 4.51 8.16 4.51
C ILE A 220 3.69 6.97 4.01
N PHE A 221 4.09 5.75 4.36
CA PHE A 221 3.55 4.53 3.77
C PHE A 221 2.40 3.92 4.55
N GLY A 222 2.14 4.36 5.79
CA GLY A 222 1.11 3.80 6.66
C GLY A 222 1.26 2.29 6.83
N THR A 223 0.13 1.59 6.92
CA THR A 223 0.05 0.12 6.84
C THR A 223 -0.50 -0.37 5.50
N HIS A 224 -0.70 0.52 4.54
CA HIS A 224 -1.28 0.25 3.22
C HIS A 224 -0.25 0.21 2.08
N PHE A 225 0.95 0.76 2.28
CA PHE A 225 2.03 0.93 1.32
C PHE A 225 1.71 1.90 0.16
N ALA A 226 0.62 1.67 -0.54
CA ALA A 226 0.07 2.53 -1.57
C ALA A 226 -1.47 2.45 -1.52
N THR A 227 -2.15 3.56 -1.81
CA THR A 227 -3.61 3.62 -1.85
C THR A 227 -4.12 2.82 -3.04
N LEU A 228 -4.94 1.81 -2.80
CA LEU A 228 -5.55 1.00 -3.84
C LEU A 228 -6.75 1.76 -4.42
N ASP A 229 -6.63 2.21 -5.68
CA ASP A 229 -7.69 2.96 -6.35
C ASP A 229 -8.65 1.97 -7.04
N ILE A 230 -9.95 1.98 -6.66
CA ILE A 230 -11.00 1.24 -7.38
C ILE A 230 -11.49 2.09 -8.54
N ARG A 231 -11.48 1.50 -9.74
CA ARG A 231 -11.97 2.12 -10.97
C ARG A 231 -12.97 1.20 -11.65
N GLN A 232 -14.09 1.78 -12.08
CA GLN A 232 -15.15 1.06 -12.80
C GLN A 232 -15.81 1.99 -13.82
N ASP A 233 -16.32 1.41 -14.92
CA ASP A 233 -17.10 2.13 -15.91
C ASP A 233 -18.37 2.73 -15.29
N SER A 234 -18.61 4.03 -15.56
CA SER A 234 -19.77 4.74 -15.04
C SER A 234 -21.12 4.13 -15.48
N ARG A 235 -21.16 3.48 -16.63
CA ARG A 235 -22.36 2.77 -17.14
C ARG A 235 -22.70 1.56 -16.27
N ILE A 236 -21.67 0.89 -15.73
CA ILE A 236 -21.86 -0.23 -14.79
C ILE A 236 -22.42 0.30 -13.48
N HIS A 237 -21.88 1.41 -12.97
CA HIS A 237 -22.43 2.05 -11.77
C HIS A 237 -23.89 2.47 -11.97
N GLN A 238 -24.25 3.03 -13.14
CA GLN A 238 -25.62 3.37 -13.45
C GLN A 238 -26.54 2.14 -13.39
N LYS A 239 -26.15 1.05 -14.06
CA LYS A 239 -26.92 -0.21 -14.05
C LYS A 239 -27.09 -0.75 -12.63
N VAL A 240 -26.01 -0.80 -11.85
CA VAL A 240 -26.04 -1.28 -10.45
C VAL A 240 -26.99 -0.41 -9.61
N MET A 241 -26.97 0.89 -9.78
CA MET A 241 -27.91 1.80 -9.08
C MET A 241 -29.36 1.55 -9.47
N ASP A 242 -29.62 1.26 -10.76
CA ASP A 242 -30.96 0.93 -11.23
C ASP A 242 -31.46 -0.40 -10.66
N ASP A 243 -30.61 -1.43 -10.58
CA ASP A 243 -30.91 -2.71 -9.97
C ASP A 243 -31.20 -2.56 -8.46
N ILE A 244 -30.36 -1.80 -7.75
CA ILE A 244 -30.56 -1.50 -6.33
C ILE A 244 -31.89 -0.78 -6.11
N PHE A 245 -32.17 0.28 -6.88
CA PHE A 245 -33.40 1.06 -6.77
C PHE A 245 -34.62 0.16 -7.01
N SER A 246 -34.59 -0.65 -8.05
CA SER A 246 -35.68 -1.58 -8.39
C SER A 246 -35.93 -2.59 -7.27
N LYS A 247 -34.85 -3.10 -6.66
CA LYS A 247 -34.94 -4.06 -5.53
C LYS A 247 -35.53 -3.43 -4.28
N VAL A 248 -35.08 -2.22 -3.92
CA VAL A 248 -35.45 -1.56 -2.66
C VAL A 248 -36.86 -0.93 -2.78
N SER A 249 -37.19 -0.30 -3.92
CA SER A 249 -38.46 0.38 -4.11
C SER A 249 -39.58 -0.53 -4.59
N GLY A 250 -39.27 -1.69 -5.17
CA GLY A 250 -40.21 -2.56 -5.88
C GLY A 250 -40.76 -1.97 -7.18
N ASN A 251 -40.16 -0.87 -7.70
CA ASN A 251 -40.60 -0.17 -8.90
C ASN A 251 -39.50 -0.19 -9.96
N SER A 252 -39.89 -0.08 -11.27
CA SER A 252 -38.92 0.07 -12.34
C SER A 252 -38.12 1.37 -12.22
N ALA A 253 -36.81 1.26 -12.42
CA ALA A 253 -35.89 2.39 -12.39
C ALA A 253 -36.09 3.35 -13.56
N ASP A 254 -36.69 2.90 -14.68
CA ASP A 254 -36.83 3.68 -15.94
C ASP A 254 -37.71 4.92 -15.79
N SER A 255 -38.59 4.93 -14.79
CA SER A 255 -39.55 6.02 -14.57
C SER A 255 -39.01 7.17 -13.71
N LYS A 256 -37.78 7.07 -13.22
CA LYS A 256 -37.22 8.00 -12.23
C LYS A 256 -35.90 8.64 -12.72
N THR A 257 -35.72 9.92 -12.36
CA THR A 257 -34.46 10.61 -12.59
C THR A 257 -33.37 10.11 -11.61
N ALA A 258 -32.10 10.38 -11.91
CA ALA A 258 -30.99 10.02 -11.04
C ALA A 258 -31.14 10.60 -9.64
N ASP A 259 -31.53 11.89 -9.53
CA ASP A 259 -31.71 12.57 -8.26
C ASP A 259 -32.85 11.97 -7.43
N GLU A 260 -33.96 11.58 -8.07
CA GLU A 260 -35.07 10.90 -7.38
C GLU A 260 -34.66 9.54 -6.83
N LYS A 261 -33.85 8.77 -7.59
CA LYS A 261 -33.31 7.48 -7.14
C LYS A 261 -32.35 7.65 -5.97
N ILE A 262 -31.44 8.62 -6.06
CA ILE A 262 -30.47 8.91 -5.00
C ILE A 262 -31.20 9.32 -3.71
N ASN A 263 -32.13 10.28 -3.79
CA ASN A 263 -32.88 10.72 -2.62
C ASN A 263 -33.67 9.59 -1.98
N TYR A 264 -34.34 8.77 -2.78
CA TYR A 264 -35.06 7.59 -2.27
C TYR A 264 -34.16 6.60 -1.55
N LEU A 265 -32.96 6.31 -2.09
CA LEU A 265 -32.02 5.36 -1.49
C LEU A 265 -31.36 5.94 -0.23
N LEU A 266 -31.10 7.25 -0.19
CA LEU A 266 -30.55 7.92 1.01
C LEU A 266 -31.54 7.92 2.18
N ASP A 267 -32.85 7.97 1.89
CA ASP A 267 -33.91 7.91 2.89
C ASP A 267 -34.28 6.45 3.29
N SER A 268 -33.66 5.45 2.65
CA SER A 268 -33.95 4.04 2.88
C SER A 268 -33.00 3.43 3.91
N ASP A 269 -33.55 2.69 4.88
CA ASP A 269 -32.82 1.86 5.83
C ASP A 269 -32.50 0.45 5.28
N ALA A 270 -32.61 0.24 3.97
CA ALA A 270 -32.43 -1.09 3.36
C ALA A 270 -30.97 -1.57 3.49
N VAL A 271 -30.80 -2.75 4.07
CA VAL A 271 -29.52 -3.46 4.10
C VAL A 271 -29.44 -4.31 2.83
N LEU A 272 -28.45 -4.02 2.00
CA LEU A 272 -28.23 -4.72 0.73
C LEU A 272 -27.29 -5.91 0.96
N ASN A 273 -27.70 -7.11 0.54
CA ASN A 273 -26.80 -8.25 0.45
C ASN A 273 -26.45 -8.46 -1.04
N PRO A 274 -25.15 -8.49 -1.41
CA PRO A 274 -24.75 -8.76 -2.79
C PRO A 274 -25.39 -10.00 -3.39
N ASP A 275 -25.60 -11.07 -2.58
CA ASP A 275 -26.14 -12.35 -3.04
C ASP A 275 -27.65 -12.31 -3.30
N ASP A 276 -28.33 -11.21 -2.99
CA ASP A 276 -29.76 -11.02 -3.28
C ASP A 276 -30.05 -10.57 -4.71
N PHE A 277 -29.00 -10.31 -5.52
CA PHE A 277 -29.14 -9.85 -6.89
C PHE A 277 -28.86 -10.98 -7.88
N GLU A 278 -29.61 -11.02 -8.99
CA GLU A 278 -29.44 -12.04 -10.04
C GLU A 278 -28.27 -11.67 -10.99
N ASP A 279 -28.02 -10.38 -11.19
CA ASP A 279 -26.93 -9.90 -12.06
C ASP A 279 -25.57 -10.01 -11.38
N GLU A 280 -24.69 -10.83 -11.93
CA GLU A 280 -23.36 -11.09 -11.38
C GLU A 280 -22.53 -9.80 -11.27
N MET A 281 -22.68 -8.86 -12.21
CA MET A 281 -21.94 -7.59 -12.19
C MET A 281 -22.40 -6.71 -11.02
N THR A 282 -23.68 -6.70 -10.71
CA THR A 282 -24.26 -6.00 -9.56
C THR A 282 -23.77 -6.62 -8.26
N CYS A 283 -23.78 -7.97 -8.15
CA CYS A 283 -23.22 -8.67 -7.01
C CYS A 283 -21.74 -8.32 -6.77
N GLU A 284 -20.92 -8.41 -7.80
CA GLU A 284 -19.48 -8.13 -7.74
C GLU A 284 -19.19 -6.66 -7.43
N THR A 285 -19.98 -5.75 -7.96
CA THR A 285 -19.80 -4.30 -7.66
C THR A 285 -20.13 -4.01 -6.20
N LEU A 286 -21.21 -4.56 -5.69
CA LEU A 286 -21.58 -4.44 -4.27
C LEU A 286 -20.54 -5.07 -3.34
N ARG A 287 -20.05 -6.28 -3.66
CA ARG A 287 -18.94 -6.91 -2.92
C ARG A 287 -17.71 -6.04 -2.88
N SER A 288 -17.37 -5.39 -4.01
CA SER A 288 -16.23 -4.48 -4.07
C SER A 288 -16.41 -3.26 -3.17
N ILE A 289 -17.63 -2.70 -3.08
CA ILE A 289 -17.94 -1.58 -2.17
C ILE A 289 -17.83 -2.02 -0.70
N TYR A 290 -18.36 -3.19 -0.34
CA TYR A 290 -18.19 -3.72 1.02
C TYR A 290 -16.73 -3.97 1.38
N ASN A 291 -15.93 -4.40 0.42
CA ASN A 291 -14.50 -4.62 0.60
C ASN A 291 -13.73 -3.33 0.94
N ILE A 292 -14.22 -2.15 0.51
CA ILE A 292 -13.60 -0.86 0.87
C ILE A 292 -13.48 -0.74 2.39
N LYS A 293 -14.60 -0.98 3.11
CA LYS A 293 -14.62 -0.93 4.57
C LYS A 293 -13.63 -1.92 5.19
N THR A 294 -13.64 -3.16 4.72
CA THR A 294 -12.72 -4.21 5.20
C THR A 294 -11.26 -3.83 4.97
N ILE A 295 -10.94 -3.25 3.80
CA ILE A 295 -9.58 -2.83 3.48
C ILE A 295 -9.17 -1.64 4.37
N GLN A 296 -10.05 -0.65 4.57
CA GLN A 296 -9.77 0.48 5.44
C GLN A 296 -9.56 0.07 6.90
N GLU A 297 -10.35 -0.88 7.41
CA GLU A 297 -10.18 -1.46 8.75
C GLU A 297 -8.83 -2.17 8.91
N ASN A 298 -8.36 -2.89 7.89
CA ASN A 298 -7.12 -3.67 7.93
C ASN A 298 -5.87 -2.85 7.62
N ASN A 299 -5.96 -1.92 6.66
CA ASN A 299 -4.82 -1.21 6.07
C ASN A 299 -4.76 0.26 6.52
N GLY A 300 -5.79 0.75 7.23
CA GLY A 300 -5.98 2.17 7.55
C GLY A 300 -6.80 2.90 6.48
N GLU A 301 -7.39 4.04 6.84
CA GLU A 301 -8.28 4.83 5.96
C GLU A 301 -7.67 5.19 4.60
N ARG A 302 -6.34 5.35 4.53
CA ARG A 302 -5.61 5.62 3.29
C ARG A 302 -5.35 4.38 2.43
N GLY A 303 -5.75 3.20 2.90
CA GLY A 303 -5.55 1.94 2.17
C GLY A 303 -6.38 1.84 0.90
N MET A 304 -7.42 2.68 0.82
CA MET A 304 -8.31 2.74 -0.33
C MET A 304 -8.97 4.13 -0.43
#